data_48ed7e9eea8e61313108c53aa1f7f5bf
#
_entry.id   48ed7e9eea8e61313108c53aa1f7f5bf
#
_cell.length_a   1.000
_cell.length_b   1.000
_cell.length_c   1.000
_cell.angle_alpha   90.00
_cell.angle_beta   90.00
_cell.angle_gamma   90.00
#
_symmetry.space_group_name_H-M   'P 1'
#
loop_
_entity.id
_entity.type
_entity.pdbx_description
1 polymer ?
#
loop_
_entity_poly.entity_id
_entity_poly.type
_entity_poly.pdbx_seq_one_letter_code
_entity_poly.pdbx_strand_id
1 'polypeptide(L)'
;MIEICHELAPLKTLLFDASRGLQFSPDTAEKVVAMLDEVMQVSQPKQLSILITILSVLIEDKETIKLANPVAVKDDESRSINDKLERVEGYLLKNFANDISLKDLADHLYVSESSVRRLFAKHFTESFSQHLKKLRLNMACDLLMNTDLPISQIIERVGYDNQANFNRQFKAYRELTPTAYREAMQRG
;
A
#
# COMPACT_ATOMS: atom_id res chain seq x y z
N MET A 1 -1.54 5.06 0.57
CA MET A 1 -1.41 6.47 0.14
C MET A 1 -2.23 6.76 -1.13
N ILE A 2 -2.19 5.91 -2.15
CA ILE A 2 -2.94 6.11 -3.42
C ILE A 2 -4.48 6.07 -3.22
N GLU A 3 -4.99 5.43 -2.17
CA GLU A 3 -6.43 5.36 -1.87
C GLU A 3 -6.99 6.58 -1.14
N ILE A 4 -6.14 7.44 -0.62
CA ILE A 4 -6.54 8.61 0.17
C ILE A 4 -6.83 9.83 -0.74
N CYS A 5 -6.27 9.86 -1.96
CA CYS A 5 -6.45 10.95 -2.89
C CYS A 5 -7.17 10.46 -4.16
N HIS A 6 -8.40 10.93 -4.37
CA HIS A 6 -9.19 10.66 -5.59
C HIS A 6 -8.44 11.09 -6.87
N GLU A 7 -7.57 12.07 -6.75
CA GLU A 7 -6.73 12.60 -7.82
C GLU A 7 -5.65 11.60 -8.30
N LEU A 8 -5.33 10.57 -7.51
CA LEU A 8 -4.36 9.52 -7.87
C LEU A 8 -4.99 8.29 -8.54
N ALA A 9 -6.30 8.30 -8.80
CA ALA A 9 -6.97 7.21 -9.53
C ALA A 9 -6.35 6.94 -10.92
N PRO A 10 -5.96 7.96 -11.74
CA PRO A 10 -5.30 7.73 -13.02
C PRO A 10 -3.96 7.00 -12.90
N LEU A 11 -3.22 7.20 -11.79
CA LEU A 11 -1.97 6.50 -11.51
C LEU A 11 -2.17 5.00 -11.29
N LYS A 12 -3.24 4.60 -10.60
CA LYS A 12 -3.61 3.19 -10.47
C LYS A 12 -3.82 2.54 -11.84
N THR A 13 -4.54 3.23 -12.72
CA THR A 13 -4.81 2.75 -14.08
C THR A 13 -3.51 2.63 -14.89
N LEU A 14 -2.64 3.64 -14.84
CA LEU A 14 -1.35 3.61 -15.52
C LEU A 14 -0.49 2.43 -15.04
N LEU A 15 -0.35 2.22 -13.73
CA LEU A 15 0.43 1.12 -13.15
C LEU A 15 -0.15 -0.26 -13.52
N PHE A 16 -1.47 -0.38 -13.55
CA PHE A 16 -2.13 -1.60 -13.98
C PHE A 16 -1.87 -1.90 -15.46
N ASP A 17 -2.03 -0.91 -16.33
CA ASP A 17 -1.77 -1.05 -17.76
C ASP A 17 -0.28 -1.27 -18.05
N ALA A 18 0.63 -0.65 -17.30
CA ALA A 18 2.07 -0.83 -17.42
C ALA A 18 2.52 -2.28 -17.18
N SER A 19 1.79 -3.05 -16.34
CA SER A 19 2.07 -4.48 -16.14
C SER A 19 1.95 -5.32 -17.42
N ARG A 20 1.29 -4.78 -18.45
CA ARG A 20 1.07 -5.42 -19.75
C ARG A 20 1.97 -4.86 -20.86
N GLY A 21 2.81 -3.90 -20.52
CA GLY A 21 3.62 -3.12 -21.44
C GLY A 21 2.82 -1.98 -22.07
N LEU A 22 3.38 -0.78 -21.96
CA LEU A 22 2.85 0.42 -22.59
C LEU A 22 3.90 0.98 -23.54
N GLN A 23 3.47 1.41 -24.70
CA GLN A 23 4.27 2.20 -25.63
C GLN A 23 3.69 3.62 -25.63
N PHE A 24 4.50 4.55 -25.18
CA PHE A 24 4.16 5.97 -25.18
C PHE A 24 4.50 6.62 -26.52
N SER A 25 3.90 7.77 -26.79
CA SER A 25 4.24 8.57 -27.97
C SER A 25 5.70 8.97 -27.97
N PRO A 26 6.33 9.20 -29.14
CA PRO A 26 7.72 9.66 -29.24
C PRO A 26 7.96 10.95 -28.46
N ASP A 27 7.03 11.90 -28.53
CA ASP A 27 7.11 13.18 -27.81
C ASP A 27 7.13 13.01 -26.29
N THR A 28 6.29 12.10 -25.78
CA THR A 28 6.24 11.76 -24.36
C THR A 28 7.52 11.05 -23.94
N ALA A 29 8.01 10.10 -24.74
CA ALA A 29 9.23 9.38 -24.46
C ALA A 29 10.46 10.33 -24.39
N GLU A 30 10.58 11.27 -25.32
CA GLU A 30 11.66 12.25 -25.34
C GLU A 30 11.64 13.15 -24.09
N LYS A 31 10.46 13.66 -23.70
CA LYS A 31 10.31 14.46 -22.49
C LYS A 31 10.69 13.69 -21.23
N VAL A 32 10.24 12.44 -21.12
CA VAL A 32 10.53 11.59 -19.94
C VAL A 32 12.03 11.28 -19.86
N VAL A 33 12.69 10.96 -20.98
CA VAL A 33 14.15 10.70 -21.01
C VAL A 33 14.90 11.93 -20.53
N ALA A 34 14.57 13.12 -21.04
CA ALA A 34 15.21 14.38 -20.61
C ALA A 34 15.05 14.63 -19.10
N MET A 35 13.85 14.35 -18.53
CA MET A 35 13.59 14.48 -17.09
C MET A 35 14.35 13.43 -16.28
N LEU A 36 14.53 12.21 -16.79
CA LEU A 36 15.30 11.17 -16.12
C LEU A 36 16.81 11.52 -16.07
N ASP A 37 17.35 12.15 -17.08
CA ASP A 37 18.72 12.64 -17.08
C ASP A 37 18.93 13.75 -16.02
N GLU A 38 17.93 14.60 -15.80
CA GLU A 38 17.96 15.63 -14.78
C GLU A 38 17.84 15.08 -13.36
N VAL A 39 17.02 14.04 -13.15
CA VAL A 39 16.72 13.51 -11.82
C VAL A 39 17.95 13.06 -11.04
N MET A 40 18.96 12.55 -11.74
CA MET A 40 20.21 12.07 -11.13
C MET A 40 21.14 13.20 -10.68
N GLN A 41 20.89 14.44 -11.11
CA GLN A 41 21.78 15.60 -10.89
C GLN A 41 21.25 16.59 -9.85
N VAL A 42 20.04 16.34 -9.30
CA VAL A 42 19.37 17.27 -8.40
C VAL A 42 19.23 16.72 -6.98
N SER A 43 18.91 17.60 -6.02
CA SER A 43 18.67 17.22 -4.62
C SER A 43 17.44 16.34 -4.45
N GLN A 44 17.39 15.51 -3.39
CA GLN A 44 16.29 14.57 -3.11
C GLN A 44 14.87 15.18 -3.18
N PRO A 45 14.59 16.39 -2.63
CA PRO A 45 13.26 16.99 -2.76
C PRO A 45 12.90 17.31 -4.21
N LYS A 46 13.89 17.74 -5.03
CA LYS A 46 13.67 17.98 -6.46
C LYS A 46 13.48 16.68 -7.25
N GLN A 47 14.17 15.61 -6.88
CA GLN A 47 13.96 14.28 -7.48
C GLN A 47 12.51 13.84 -7.36
N LEU A 48 11.90 13.99 -6.17
CA LEU A 48 10.48 13.65 -5.97
C LEU A 48 9.57 14.51 -6.86
N SER A 49 9.83 15.79 -6.98
CA SER A 49 9.06 16.69 -7.86
C SER A 49 9.14 16.24 -9.32
N ILE A 50 10.33 15.92 -9.82
CA ILE A 50 10.53 15.43 -11.20
C ILE A 50 9.81 14.10 -11.41
N LEU A 51 9.88 13.15 -10.46
CA LEU A 51 9.19 11.87 -10.56
C LEU A 51 7.67 12.06 -10.64
N ILE A 52 7.09 12.97 -9.85
CA ILE A 52 5.66 13.29 -9.93
C ILE A 52 5.31 13.88 -11.30
N THR A 53 6.16 14.76 -11.83
CA THR A 53 5.97 15.36 -13.16
C THR A 53 6.03 14.29 -14.27
N ILE A 54 6.99 13.36 -14.19
CA ILE A 54 7.08 12.22 -15.13
C ILE A 54 5.77 11.42 -15.11
N LEU A 55 5.26 11.07 -13.93
CA LEU A 55 4.00 10.33 -13.81
C LEU A 55 2.82 11.09 -14.42
N SER A 56 2.75 12.41 -14.23
CA SER A 56 1.72 13.26 -14.85
C SER A 56 1.80 13.23 -16.37
N VAL A 57 3.00 13.39 -16.92
CA VAL A 57 3.26 13.36 -18.38
C VAL A 57 2.85 12.00 -18.99
N LEU A 58 3.16 10.89 -18.29
CA LEU A 58 2.78 9.55 -18.73
C LEU A 58 1.27 9.30 -18.67
N ILE A 59 0.58 9.86 -17.67
CA ILE A 59 -0.88 9.76 -17.51
C ILE A 59 -1.62 10.56 -18.60
N GLU A 60 -1.07 11.71 -18.99
CA GLU A 60 -1.69 12.63 -19.96
C GLU A 60 -1.48 12.22 -21.43
N ASP A 61 -0.59 11.26 -21.69
CA ASP A 61 -0.34 10.79 -23.06
C ASP A 61 -1.55 10.03 -23.62
N LYS A 62 -2.23 10.68 -24.57
CA LYS A 62 -3.43 10.14 -25.23
C LYS A 62 -3.11 9.14 -26.35
N GLU A 63 -1.87 9.07 -26.79
CA GLU A 63 -1.42 8.18 -27.86
C GLU A 63 -0.78 6.89 -27.31
N THR A 64 -0.86 6.65 -26.00
CA THR A 64 -0.34 5.44 -25.36
C THR A 64 -0.98 4.18 -25.94
N ILE A 65 -0.16 3.27 -26.44
CA ILE A 65 -0.59 1.98 -26.99
C ILE A 65 -0.26 0.86 -25.97
N LYS A 66 -1.23 -0.01 -25.72
CA LYS A 66 -1.02 -1.22 -24.92
C LYS A 66 -0.39 -2.30 -25.80
N LEU A 67 0.83 -2.77 -25.46
CA LEU A 67 1.61 -3.69 -26.29
C LEU A 67 1.12 -5.12 -26.26
N ALA A 68 0.49 -5.56 -25.17
CA ALA A 68 -0.11 -6.87 -25.08
C ALA A 68 -1.62 -6.78 -25.29
N ASN A 69 -2.13 -7.39 -26.35
CA ASN A 69 -3.56 -7.70 -26.45
C ASN A 69 -3.91 -8.61 -25.26
N PRO A 70 -5.05 -8.40 -24.60
CA PRO A 70 -5.50 -9.36 -23.62
C PRO A 70 -5.68 -10.69 -24.32
N VAL A 71 -4.83 -11.67 -24.02
CA VAL A 71 -5.17 -13.06 -24.26
C VAL A 71 -6.41 -13.29 -23.42
N ALA A 72 -7.55 -13.52 -24.07
CA ALA A 72 -8.90 -13.49 -23.49
C ALA A 72 -9.16 -14.45 -22.31
N VAL A 73 -8.13 -15.13 -21.82
CA VAL A 73 -8.21 -16.12 -20.73
C VAL A 73 -7.63 -15.60 -19.41
N LYS A 74 -6.87 -14.48 -19.39
CA LYS A 74 -6.23 -13.96 -18.16
C LYS A 74 -6.84 -12.66 -17.62
N ASP A 75 -7.66 -11.96 -18.39
CA ASP A 75 -8.20 -10.66 -17.97
C ASP A 75 -9.28 -10.80 -16.87
N ASP A 76 -10.10 -11.83 -16.97
CA ASP A 76 -11.15 -12.09 -15.97
C ASP A 76 -10.54 -12.58 -14.65
N GLU A 77 -9.49 -13.40 -14.73
CA GLU A 77 -8.79 -13.92 -13.56
C GLU A 77 -7.95 -12.83 -12.87
N SER A 78 -7.28 -11.97 -13.62
CA SER A 78 -6.49 -10.85 -13.07
C SER A 78 -7.37 -9.75 -12.48
N ARG A 79 -8.48 -9.41 -13.11
CA ARG A 79 -9.49 -8.50 -12.55
C ARG A 79 -10.11 -9.09 -11.30
N SER A 80 -10.52 -10.36 -11.36
CA SER A 80 -11.06 -11.09 -10.20
C SER A 80 -10.06 -11.18 -9.03
N ILE A 81 -8.75 -11.25 -9.30
CA ILE A 81 -7.72 -11.26 -8.27
C ILE A 81 -7.55 -9.85 -7.67
N ASN A 82 -7.48 -8.80 -8.50
CA ASN A 82 -7.35 -7.42 -8.01
C ASN A 82 -8.57 -7.00 -7.19
N ASP A 83 -9.77 -7.32 -7.64
CA ASP A 83 -11.01 -7.09 -6.89
C ASP A 83 -11.00 -7.83 -5.53
N LYS A 84 -10.44 -9.05 -5.50
CA LYS A 84 -10.28 -9.80 -4.24
C LYS A 84 -9.26 -9.15 -3.32
N LEU A 85 -8.13 -8.67 -3.85
CA LEU A 85 -7.10 -7.97 -3.07
C LEU A 85 -7.65 -6.65 -2.50
N GLU A 86 -8.34 -5.86 -3.29
CA GLU A 86 -9.02 -4.64 -2.82
C GLU A 86 -10.05 -4.93 -1.71
N ARG A 87 -10.82 -6.00 -1.86
CA ARG A 87 -11.76 -6.43 -0.82
C ARG A 87 -11.08 -6.90 0.45
N VAL A 88 -9.93 -7.59 0.35
CA VAL A 88 -9.09 -7.96 1.50
C VAL A 88 -8.59 -6.72 2.21
N GLU A 89 -7.97 -5.80 1.49
CA GLU A 89 -7.41 -4.56 2.06
C GLU A 89 -8.52 -3.70 2.70
N GLY A 90 -9.64 -3.51 2.00
CA GLY A 90 -10.78 -2.77 2.52
C GLY A 90 -11.37 -3.38 3.78
N TYR A 91 -11.48 -4.73 3.84
CA TYR A 91 -11.93 -5.44 5.03
C TYR A 91 -10.97 -5.26 6.21
N LEU A 92 -9.66 -5.41 5.95
CA LEU A 92 -8.63 -5.25 6.97
C LEU A 92 -8.57 -3.81 7.52
N LEU A 93 -8.58 -2.81 6.64
CA LEU A 93 -8.58 -1.40 7.06
C LEU A 93 -9.80 -1.01 7.89
N LYS A 94 -10.96 -1.62 7.60
CA LYS A 94 -12.18 -1.35 8.36
C LYS A 94 -12.23 -2.08 9.70
N ASN A 95 -11.56 -3.22 9.82
CA ASN A 95 -11.74 -4.13 10.95
C ASN A 95 -10.45 -4.43 11.74
N PHE A 96 -9.30 -3.84 11.39
CA PHE A 96 -8.01 -4.18 12.00
C PHE A 96 -7.98 -4.05 13.53
N ALA A 97 -8.76 -3.12 14.07
CA ALA A 97 -8.85 -2.90 15.53
C ALA A 97 -9.68 -3.98 16.25
N ASN A 98 -10.49 -4.75 15.53
CA ASN A 98 -11.32 -5.80 16.09
C ASN A 98 -10.55 -7.13 16.18
N ASP A 99 -11.03 -8.06 16.99
CA ASP A 99 -10.51 -9.42 17.02
C ASP A 99 -11.03 -10.20 15.79
N ILE A 100 -10.31 -10.05 14.67
CA ILE A 100 -10.65 -10.71 13.41
C ILE A 100 -9.77 -11.93 13.16
N SER A 101 -10.39 -12.99 12.69
CA SER A 101 -9.75 -14.25 12.32
C SER A 101 -9.64 -14.42 10.81
N LEU A 102 -8.82 -15.39 10.39
CA LEU A 102 -8.75 -15.81 9.00
C LEU A 102 -10.12 -16.30 8.47
N LYS A 103 -10.91 -16.91 9.34
CA LYS A 103 -12.27 -17.38 9.04
C LYS A 103 -13.19 -16.20 8.70
N ASP A 104 -13.17 -15.14 9.50
CA ASP A 104 -14.01 -13.95 9.25
C ASP A 104 -13.71 -13.31 7.91
N LEU A 105 -12.42 -13.25 7.53
CA LEU A 105 -12.03 -12.78 6.21
C LEU A 105 -12.46 -13.74 5.09
N ALA A 106 -12.36 -15.05 5.31
CA ALA A 106 -12.80 -16.05 4.34
C ALA A 106 -14.32 -15.97 4.11
N ASP A 107 -15.10 -15.84 5.19
CA ASP A 107 -16.54 -15.65 5.13
C ASP A 107 -16.91 -14.34 4.39
N HIS A 108 -16.20 -13.24 4.69
CA HIS A 108 -16.39 -11.96 3.99
C HIS A 108 -16.13 -12.05 2.47
N LEU A 109 -15.14 -12.83 2.08
CA LEU A 109 -14.76 -13.00 0.66
C LEU A 109 -15.56 -14.11 -0.04
N TYR A 110 -16.40 -14.85 0.69
CA TYR A 110 -17.13 -16.03 0.21
C TYR A 110 -16.21 -17.13 -0.36
N VAL A 111 -15.10 -17.39 0.32
CA VAL A 111 -14.11 -18.42 -0.06
C VAL A 111 -13.71 -19.27 1.14
N SER A 112 -12.98 -20.37 0.88
CA SER A 112 -12.42 -21.17 1.97
C SER A 112 -11.20 -20.49 2.62
N GLU A 113 -10.93 -20.79 3.90
CA GLU A 113 -9.71 -20.34 4.57
C GLU A 113 -8.43 -20.75 3.81
N SER A 114 -8.41 -21.94 3.21
CA SER A 114 -7.27 -22.40 2.40
C SER A 114 -7.04 -21.51 1.17
N SER A 115 -8.11 -20.98 0.58
CA SER A 115 -8.01 -20.01 -0.52
C SER A 115 -7.43 -18.67 -0.05
N VAL A 116 -7.84 -18.20 1.14
CA VAL A 116 -7.25 -16.99 1.74
C VAL A 116 -5.77 -17.19 2.06
N ARG A 117 -5.37 -18.33 2.65
CA ARG A 117 -3.96 -18.65 2.92
C ARG A 117 -3.11 -18.61 1.65
N ARG A 118 -3.61 -19.20 0.55
CA ARG A 118 -2.91 -19.17 -0.76
C ARG A 118 -2.82 -17.76 -1.33
N LEU A 119 -3.87 -16.96 -1.17
CA LEU A 119 -3.88 -15.57 -1.61
C LEU A 119 -2.81 -14.76 -0.86
N PHE A 120 -2.73 -14.88 0.48
CA PHE A 120 -1.70 -14.20 1.27
C PHE A 120 -0.29 -14.66 0.89
N ALA A 121 -0.05 -15.95 0.78
CA ALA A 121 1.25 -16.49 0.38
C ALA A 121 1.69 -16.01 -1.01
N LYS A 122 0.75 -15.88 -1.96
CA LYS A 122 1.05 -15.50 -3.34
C LYS A 122 1.23 -13.98 -3.53
N HIS A 123 0.41 -13.16 -2.86
CA HIS A 123 0.33 -11.73 -3.15
C HIS A 123 0.89 -10.83 -2.05
N PHE A 124 0.86 -11.25 -0.79
CA PHE A 124 1.40 -10.49 0.35
C PHE A 124 2.74 -11.03 0.84
N THR A 125 3.19 -12.19 0.37
CA THR A 125 4.44 -12.87 0.79
C THR A 125 4.55 -13.11 2.30
N GLU A 126 3.42 -13.08 3.00
CA GLU A 126 3.30 -13.25 4.45
C GLU A 126 1.96 -13.86 4.84
N SER A 127 1.80 -14.31 6.08
CA SER A 127 0.52 -14.83 6.56
C SER A 127 -0.47 -13.69 6.91
N PHE A 128 -1.77 -14.00 6.92
CA PHE A 128 -2.81 -13.09 7.40
C PHE A 128 -2.47 -12.47 8.76
N SER A 129 -2.06 -13.30 9.73
CA SER A 129 -1.73 -12.80 11.08
C SER A 129 -0.52 -11.88 11.09
N GLN A 130 0.49 -12.14 10.26
CA GLN A 130 1.65 -11.25 10.10
C GLN A 130 1.25 -9.94 9.46
N HIS A 131 0.41 -9.98 8.42
CA HIS A 131 -0.08 -8.80 7.73
C HIS A 131 -0.94 -7.93 8.65
N LEU A 132 -1.92 -8.51 9.35
CA LEU A 132 -2.75 -7.81 10.34
C LEU A 132 -1.91 -7.17 11.45
N LYS A 133 -0.90 -7.89 11.96
CA LYS A 133 0.04 -7.34 12.94
C LYS A 133 0.77 -6.12 12.40
N LYS A 134 1.33 -6.19 11.19
CA LYS A 134 2.01 -5.04 10.57
C LYS A 134 1.08 -3.86 10.36
N LEU A 135 -0.15 -4.11 9.90
CA LEU A 135 -1.16 -3.07 9.73
C LEU A 135 -1.44 -2.36 11.06
N ARG A 136 -1.70 -3.10 12.13
CA ARG A 136 -1.90 -2.53 13.49
C ARG A 136 -0.71 -1.70 13.97
N LEU A 137 0.51 -2.18 13.75
CA LEU A 137 1.72 -1.46 14.16
C LEU A 137 1.96 -0.21 13.31
N ASN A 138 1.65 -0.22 12.02
CA ASN A 138 1.72 0.98 11.18
C ASN A 138 0.69 2.03 11.61
N MET A 139 -0.56 1.61 11.88
CA MET A 139 -1.58 2.52 12.42
C MET A 139 -1.18 3.11 13.79
N ALA A 140 -0.48 2.31 14.62
CA ALA A 140 0.08 2.83 15.87
C ALA A 140 1.17 3.88 15.63
N CYS A 141 2.06 3.68 14.66
CA CYS A 141 3.05 4.67 14.26
C CYS A 141 2.39 5.99 13.83
N ASP A 142 1.36 5.91 13.00
CA ASP A 142 0.62 7.09 12.51
C ASP A 142 -0.04 7.85 13.68
N LEU A 143 -0.66 7.14 14.61
CA LEU A 143 -1.26 7.76 15.80
C LEU A 143 -0.21 8.37 16.75
N LEU A 144 0.95 7.72 16.89
CA LEU A 144 2.05 8.23 17.71
C LEU A 144 2.66 9.50 17.13
N MET A 145 2.74 9.62 15.81
CA MET A 145 3.29 10.79 15.11
C MET A 145 2.31 11.96 15.07
N ASN A 146 1.04 11.67 14.82
CA ASN A 146 0.06 12.69 14.44
C ASN A 146 -0.91 13.07 15.58
N THR A 147 -0.78 12.47 16.77
CA THR A 147 -1.69 12.74 17.91
C THR A 147 -0.94 12.74 19.24
N ASP A 148 -1.52 13.45 20.23
CA ASP A 148 -1.07 13.45 21.63
C ASP A 148 -1.82 12.42 22.48
N LEU A 149 -2.48 11.44 21.86
CA LEU A 149 -3.23 10.41 22.59
C LEU A 149 -2.30 9.64 23.54
N PRO A 150 -2.76 9.32 24.77
CA PRO A 150 -2.04 8.40 25.65
C PRO A 150 -1.73 7.07 24.95
N ILE A 151 -0.53 6.52 25.21
CA ILE A 151 -0.11 5.26 24.55
C ILE A 151 -1.10 4.13 24.84
N SER A 152 -1.71 4.09 26.04
CA SER A 152 -2.75 3.12 26.38
C SER A 152 -3.97 3.21 25.46
N GLN A 153 -4.40 4.40 25.09
CA GLN A 153 -5.51 4.59 24.16
C GLN A 153 -5.13 4.21 22.71
N ILE A 154 -3.88 4.46 22.32
CA ILE A 154 -3.39 4.01 21.00
C ILE A 154 -3.41 2.49 20.93
N ILE A 155 -2.93 1.81 21.97
CA ILE A 155 -2.91 0.34 22.06
C ILE A 155 -4.32 -0.24 21.84
N GLU A 156 -5.30 0.30 22.54
CA GLU A 156 -6.71 -0.10 22.41
C GLU A 156 -7.25 0.16 21.00
N ARG A 157 -7.01 1.36 20.46
CA ARG A 157 -7.48 1.76 19.12
C ARG A 157 -6.90 0.95 17.98
N VAL A 158 -5.72 0.35 18.17
CA VAL A 158 -5.12 -0.51 17.16
C VAL A 158 -5.35 -2.01 17.41
N GLY A 159 -6.24 -2.35 18.36
CA GLY A 159 -6.72 -3.71 18.57
C GLY A 159 -5.75 -4.59 19.38
N TYR A 160 -5.05 -4.01 20.36
CA TYR A 160 -4.26 -4.76 21.33
C TYR A 160 -4.89 -4.68 22.73
N ASP A 161 -5.17 -5.83 23.30
CA ASP A 161 -5.69 -5.93 24.68
C ASP A 161 -4.58 -5.95 25.74
N ASN A 162 -3.34 -6.24 25.32
CA ASN A 162 -2.20 -6.41 26.24
C ASN A 162 -1.06 -5.45 25.88
N GLN A 163 -0.82 -4.49 26.77
CA GLN A 163 0.21 -3.47 26.61
C GLN A 163 1.63 -4.06 26.54
N ALA A 164 1.93 -5.10 27.33
CA ALA A 164 3.25 -5.72 27.32
C ALA A 164 3.52 -6.43 25.98
N ASN A 165 2.50 -7.10 25.42
CA ASN A 165 2.57 -7.73 24.11
C ASN A 165 2.75 -6.68 23.00
N PHE A 166 1.98 -5.58 23.03
CA PHE A 166 2.12 -4.47 22.10
C PHE A 166 3.54 -3.89 22.15
N ASN A 167 4.04 -3.51 23.34
CA ASN A 167 5.35 -2.90 23.49
C ASN A 167 6.47 -3.80 22.96
N ARG A 168 6.38 -5.12 23.21
CA ARG A 168 7.34 -6.09 22.68
C ARG A 168 7.31 -6.15 21.15
N GLN A 169 6.12 -6.22 20.56
CA GLN A 169 5.94 -6.29 19.12
C GLN A 169 6.32 -4.98 18.43
N PHE A 170 5.97 -3.83 19.01
CA PHE A 170 6.33 -2.52 18.50
C PHE A 170 7.84 -2.31 18.50
N LYS A 171 8.51 -2.65 19.62
CA LYS A 171 9.97 -2.56 19.72
C LYS A 171 10.67 -3.49 18.72
N ALA A 172 10.16 -4.70 18.50
CA ALA A 172 10.68 -5.61 17.49
C ALA A 172 10.47 -5.09 16.05
N TYR A 173 9.43 -4.27 15.81
CA TYR A 173 9.09 -3.74 14.51
C TYR A 173 9.80 -2.43 14.16
N ARG A 174 9.99 -1.52 15.14
CA ARG A 174 10.57 -0.19 14.95
C ARG A 174 11.90 0.02 15.67
N GLU A 175 12.40 -1.00 16.39
CA GLU A 175 13.62 -0.95 17.20
C GLU A 175 13.59 0.06 18.37
N LEU A 176 12.50 0.80 18.51
CA LEU A 176 12.22 1.80 19.53
C LEU A 176 10.99 1.43 20.35
N THR A 177 10.93 1.88 21.60
CA THR A 177 9.67 1.83 22.36
C THR A 177 8.67 2.83 21.79
N PRO A 178 7.34 2.65 21.99
CA PRO A 178 6.34 3.61 21.52
C PRO A 178 6.60 5.04 22.00
N THR A 179 7.03 5.22 23.25
CA THR A 179 7.38 6.54 23.80
C THR A 179 8.59 7.14 23.09
N ALA A 180 9.68 6.39 22.96
CA ALA A 180 10.89 6.85 22.28
C ALA A 180 10.63 7.15 20.80
N TYR A 181 9.77 6.37 20.15
CA TYR A 181 9.35 6.61 18.76
C TYR A 181 8.59 7.94 18.62
N ARG A 182 7.62 8.20 19.51
CA ARG A 182 6.90 9.50 19.53
C ARG A 182 7.86 10.66 19.70
N GLU A 183 8.73 10.60 20.72
CA GLU A 183 9.68 11.66 21.00
C GLU A 183 10.63 11.93 19.83
N ALA A 184 11.08 10.89 19.13
CA ALA A 184 11.97 11.03 17.97
C ALA A 184 11.25 11.70 16.79
N MET A 185 9.96 11.36 16.56
CA MET A 185 9.20 11.86 15.42
C MET A 185 8.62 13.26 15.63
N GLN A 186 8.38 13.68 16.86
CA GLN A 186 7.85 15.02 17.18
C GLN A 186 8.94 16.09 17.34
N ARG A 187 10.20 15.69 17.44
CA ARG A 187 11.36 16.60 17.54
C ARG A 187 12.00 16.96 16.19
N GLY A 188 11.62 16.29 15.11
CA GLY A 188 12.11 16.51 13.74
C GLY A 188 11.15 17.33 12.93
#